data_a80ea88a128273888c07c11aeac1abff
#
_entry.id   a80ea88a128273888c07c11aeac1abff
#
_cell.length_a   1.000
_cell.length_b   1.000
_cell.length_c   1.000
_cell.angle_alpha   90.00
_cell.angle_beta   90.00
_cell.angle_gamma   90.00
#
_symmetry.space_group_name_H-M   'P 1'
#
loop_
_entity.id
_entity.type
_entity.pdbx_description
1 polymer ?
#
loop_
_entity_poly.entity_id
_entity_poly.type
_entity_poly.pdbx_seq_one_letter_code
_entity_poly.pdbx_strand_id
1 'polypeptide(L)'
;MGQKVNPIGFRLAVNRDWRSRWFATKKEMPEFLLSDVKIRAYVKKKLQLAAVSKVVIERAWNSLRVTIHTARPGIVIGRKGAEIEKMTEDISKMSGGKQVKIDIVEIKTPELDAQLVAENVALQIERRISFRRAMKKAVQTTMDFGARGIKIRSSGRLGGAEISRAEWYREGKIPLQTLRQPIDYGFAEAMTVYGKIGVKCWVCHPEEGAPERERPERPPRRDRQDRGNRRGPGPGQAPSAPTPDAAPPEEIAAPEPIEPAAV
;
A
#
# COMPACT_ATOMS: atom_id res chain seq x y z
N MET A 1 12.06 23.39 10.14
CA MET A 1 12.31 22.32 9.13
C MET A 1 11.80 22.79 7.76
N GLY A 2 12.61 22.64 6.72
CA GLY A 2 12.22 23.07 5.37
C GLY A 2 11.10 22.24 4.75
N GLN A 3 10.43 22.82 3.77
CA GLN A 3 9.42 22.17 2.96
C GLN A 3 10.03 21.01 2.13
N LYS A 4 9.28 19.94 1.91
CA LYS A 4 9.70 18.81 1.07
C LYS A 4 9.06 18.92 -0.30
N VAL A 5 9.87 18.85 -1.34
CA VAL A 5 9.40 18.81 -2.73
C VAL A 5 8.76 17.45 -3.01
N ASN A 6 7.72 17.46 -3.87
CA ASN A 6 7.10 16.21 -4.32
C ASN A 6 8.12 15.38 -5.12
N PRO A 7 8.38 14.11 -4.76
CA PRO A 7 9.39 13.29 -5.42
C PRO A 7 9.15 13.07 -6.91
N ILE A 8 7.89 13.01 -7.33
CA ILE A 8 7.53 12.86 -8.75
C ILE A 8 7.89 14.15 -9.50
N GLY A 9 7.45 15.32 -9.00
CA GLY A 9 7.75 16.60 -9.61
C GLY A 9 9.24 16.91 -9.69
N PHE A 10 10.00 16.53 -8.66
CA PHE A 10 11.45 16.71 -8.62
C PHE A 10 12.22 15.87 -9.66
N ARG A 11 11.63 14.74 -10.13
CA ARG A 11 12.23 13.81 -11.08
C ARG A 11 11.65 13.86 -12.48
N LEU A 12 10.72 14.80 -12.74
CA LEU A 12 10.20 15.01 -14.07
C LEU A 12 11.32 15.37 -15.05
N ALA A 13 11.25 14.84 -16.26
CA ALA A 13 12.24 14.96 -17.31
C ALA A 13 13.63 14.34 -17.01
N VAL A 14 13.85 13.74 -15.85
CA VAL A 14 15.07 12.99 -15.53
C VAL A 14 14.86 11.49 -15.68
N ASN A 15 13.94 10.93 -14.89
CA ASN A 15 13.57 9.50 -14.93
C ASN A 15 12.05 9.27 -14.83
N ARG A 16 11.25 10.33 -14.88
CA ARG A 16 9.80 10.28 -14.87
C ARG A 16 9.22 11.15 -15.98
N ASP A 17 8.17 10.64 -16.60
CA ASP A 17 7.41 11.29 -17.64
C ASP A 17 6.15 11.95 -17.09
N TRP A 18 5.61 12.91 -17.86
CA TRP A 18 4.36 13.60 -17.57
C TRP A 18 3.17 12.64 -17.64
N ARG A 19 2.16 12.89 -16.80
CA ARG A 19 0.88 12.16 -16.86
C ARG A 19 -0.09 12.73 -17.91
N SER A 20 0.11 13.96 -18.33
CA SER A 20 -0.58 14.60 -19.45
C SER A 20 0.45 14.88 -20.52
N ARG A 21 0.29 14.29 -21.70
CA ARG A 21 1.20 14.38 -22.85
C ARG A 21 0.48 15.06 -23.99
N TRP A 22 0.37 16.37 -23.91
CA TRP A 22 -0.23 17.19 -24.94
C TRP A 22 0.27 18.62 -24.86
N PHE A 23 0.12 19.33 -25.97
CA PHE A 23 0.38 20.76 -26.08
C PHE A 23 -0.92 21.47 -26.47
N ALA A 24 -1.15 22.66 -25.92
CA ALA A 24 -2.30 23.50 -26.22
C ALA A 24 -1.93 24.97 -26.21
N THR A 25 -2.68 25.77 -26.92
CA THR A 25 -2.56 27.23 -26.88
C THR A 25 -2.97 27.77 -25.51
N LYS A 26 -2.52 28.98 -25.17
CA LYS A 26 -2.81 29.60 -23.87
C LYS A 26 -4.32 29.71 -23.60
N LYS A 27 -5.15 29.83 -24.64
CA LYS A 27 -6.62 29.93 -24.52
C LYS A 27 -7.28 28.57 -24.25
N GLU A 28 -6.80 27.50 -24.87
CA GLU A 28 -7.36 26.15 -24.78
C GLU A 28 -6.86 25.34 -23.55
N MET A 29 -5.69 25.71 -23.03
CA MET A 29 -5.04 25.00 -21.93
C MET A 29 -5.95 24.84 -20.70
N PRO A 30 -6.70 25.84 -20.20
CA PRO A 30 -7.56 25.67 -19.03
C PRO A 30 -8.70 24.68 -19.27
N GLU A 31 -9.30 24.66 -20.46
CA GLU A 31 -10.39 23.73 -20.79
C GLU A 31 -9.88 22.27 -20.83
N PHE A 32 -8.72 22.04 -21.46
CA PHE A 32 -8.13 20.71 -21.52
C PHE A 32 -7.70 20.22 -20.15
N LEU A 33 -7.13 21.10 -19.32
CA LEU A 33 -6.74 20.78 -17.96
C LEU A 33 -7.94 20.39 -17.10
N LEU A 34 -9.02 21.18 -17.15
CA LEU A 34 -10.25 20.90 -16.43
C LEU A 34 -10.88 19.57 -16.86
N SER A 35 -10.91 19.29 -18.17
CA SER A 35 -11.44 18.02 -18.68
C SER A 35 -10.56 16.85 -18.26
N ASP A 36 -9.23 16.97 -18.25
CA ASP A 36 -8.32 15.93 -17.78
C ASP A 36 -8.52 15.61 -16.30
N VAL A 37 -8.71 16.63 -15.45
CA VAL A 37 -9.01 16.43 -14.02
C VAL A 37 -10.33 15.68 -13.84
N LYS A 38 -11.38 16.06 -14.59
CA LYS A 38 -12.68 15.38 -14.55
C LYS A 38 -12.57 13.91 -15.00
N ILE A 39 -11.86 13.64 -16.10
CA ILE A 39 -11.64 12.28 -16.62
C ILE A 39 -10.90 11.42 -15.59
N ARG A 40 -9.81 11.93 -15.00
CA ARG A 40 -9.06 11.19 -13.96
C ARG A 40 -9.90 10.88 -12.73
N ALA A 41 -10.69 11.85 -12.26
CA ALA A 41 -11.60 11.67 -11.13
C ALA A 41 -12.68 10.62 -11.44
N TYR A 42 -13.27 10.68 -12.63
CA TYR A 42 -14.27 9.73 -13.10
C TYR A 42 -13.71 8.31 -13.18
N VAL A 43 -12.56 8.12 -13.84
CA VAL A 43 -11.90 6.82 -13.96
C VAL A 43 -11.56 6.23 -12.59
N LYS A 44 -10.97 7.02 -11.69
CA LYS A 44 -10.67 6.56 -10.33
C LYS A 44 -11.91 6.16 -9.55
N LYS A 45 -12.99 6.93 -9.66
CA LYS A 45 -14.26 6.64 -8.97
C LYS A 45 -14.92 5.37 -9.50
N LYS A 46 -14.97 5.19 -10.82
CA LYS A 46 -15.61 4.02 -11.46
C LYS A 46 -14.80 2.73 -11.24
N LEU A 47 -13.48 2.85 -11.23
CA LEU A 47 -12.55 1.71 -11.18
C LEU A 47 -11.87 1.51 -9.82
N GLN A 48 -12.52 1.85 -8.71
CA GLN A 48 -11.94 1.68 -7.36
C GLN A 48 -11.49 0.23 -7.08
N LEU A 49 -12.25 -0.77 -7.56
CA LEU A 49 -11.96 -2.20 -7.37
C LEU A 49 -10.83 -2.71 -8.27
N ALA A 50 -10.56 -2.00 -9.37
CA ALA A 50 -9.52 -2.39 -10.33
C ALA A 50 -8.10 -2.03 -9.89
N ALA A 51 -7.94 -1.28 -8.80
CA ALA A 51 -6.64 -0.80 -8.30
C ALA A 51 -5.85 -0.03 -9.38
N VAL A 52 -6.36 1.15 -9.74
CA VAL A 52 -5.75 2.03 -10.74
C VAL A 52 -4.63 2.86 -10.11
N SER A 53 -3.40 2.68 -10.56
CA SER A 53 -2.24 3.44 -10.10
C SER A 53 -2.17 4.84 -10.71
N LYS A 54 -2.12 4.89 -12.04
CA LYS A 54 -2.03 6.17 -12.77
C LYS A 54 -2.84 6.14 -14.04
N VAL A 55 -3.29 7.33 -14.46
CA VAL A 55 -3.98 7.55 -15.73
C VAL A 55 -3.15 8.56 -16.53
N VAL A 56 -2.68 8.15 -17.69
CA VAL A 56 -1.95 8.99 -18.64
C VAL A 56 -2.91 9.43 -19.75
N ILE A 57 -2.91 10.71 -20.07
CA ILE A 57 -3.80 11.29 -21.08
C ILE A 57 -2.95 11.92 -22.16
N GLU A 58 -3.17 11.48 -23.39
CA GLU A 58 -2.55 12.00 -24.60
C GLU A 58 -3.63 12.61 -25.48
N ARG A 59 -3.42 13.83 -25.96
CA ARG A 59 -4.35 14.52 -26.85
C ARG A 59 -3.66 14.77 -28.17
N ALA A 60 -4.27 14.30 -29.23
CA ALA A 60 -4.01 14.72 -30.59
C ALA A 60 -5.16 15.62 -31.07
N TRP A 61 -5.07 16.17 -32.25
CA TRP A 61 -6.02 17.14 -32.80
C TRP A 61 -7.49 16.76 -32.54
N ASN A 62 -7.92 15.56 -32.94
CA ASN A 62 -9.31 15.12 -32.81
C ASN A 62 -9.45 13.79 -32.04
N SER A 63 -8.36 13.29 -31.47
CA SER A 63 -8.36 12.03 -30.74
C SER A 63 -7.79 12.20 -29.33
N LEU A 64 -8.38 11.48 -28.40
CA LEU A 64 -7.98 11.41 -27.00
C LEU A 64 -7.61 9.98 -26.68
N ARG A 65 -6.36 9.76 -26.30
CA ARG A 65 -5.90 8.46 -25.78
C ARG A 65 -5.79 8.50 -24.28
N VAL A 66 -6.44 7.56 -23.60
CA VAL A 66 -6.41 7.42 -22.15
C VAL A 66 -5.78 6.08 -21.81
N THR A 67 -4.54 6.11 -21.30
CA THR A 67 -3.84 4.91 -20.86
C THR A 67 -4.04 4.71 -19.37
N ILE A 68 -4.65 3.61 -18.98
CA ILE A 68 -4.97 3.26 -17.59
C ILE A 68 -4.00 2.16 -17.12
N HIS A 69 -3.19 2.49 -16.13
CA HIS A 69 -2.32 1.51 -15.47
C HIS A 69 -3.06 0.90 -14.28
N THR A 70 -3.28 -0.41 -14.33
CA THR A 70 -4.09 -1.13 -13.34
C THR A 70 -3.44 -2.47 -12.96
N ALA A 71 -3.69 -2.91 -11.72
CA ALA A 71 -3.28 -4.23 -11.26
C ALA A 71 -4.27 -5.34 -11.66
N ARG A 72 -5.51 -4.97 -12.04
CA ARG A 72 -6.57 -5.94 -12.37
C ARG A 72 -7.26 -5.55 -13.68
N PRO A 73 -6.61 -5.82 -14.83
CA PRO A 73 -7.15 -5.41 -16.14
C PRO A 73 -8.51 -6.04 -16.46
N GLY A 74 -8.78 -7.26 -16.00
CA GLY A 74 -10.04 -7.94 -16.24
C GLY A 74 -11.30 -7.20 -15.72
N ILE A 75 -11.16 -6.45 -14.61
CA ILE A 75 -12.27 -5.64 -14.06
C ILE A 75 -12.53 -4.42 -14.94
N VAL A 76 -11.48 -3.84 -15.54
CA VAL A 76 -11.59 -2.67 -16.43
C VAL A 76 -12.23 -3.07 -17.76
N ILE A 77 -11.85 -4.23 -18.29
CA ILE A 77 -12.38 -4.76 -19.56
C ILE A 77 -13.87 -5.12 -19.38
N GLY A 78 -14.20 -5.79 -18.27
CA GLY A 78 -15.54 -6.29 -18.01
C GLY A 78 -15.93 -7.47 -18.90
N ARG A 79 -17.19 -7.90 -18.79
CA ARG A 79 -17.69 -8.99 -19.63
C ARG A 79 -17.83 -8.53 -21.08
N LYS A 80 -17.14 -9.21 -22.00
CA LYS A 80 -17.17 -8.92 -23.46
C LYS A 80 -16.82 -7.48 -23.84
N GLY A 81 -16.09 -6.74 -22.98
CA GLY A 81 -15.71 -5.37 -23.29
C GLY A 81 -16.75 -4.28 -22.96
N ALA A 82 -17.93 -4.64 -22.46
CA ALA A 82 -19.02 -3.69 -22.22
C ALA A 82 -18.68 -2.54 -21.27
N GLU A 83 -17.78 -2.75 -20.29
CA GLU A 83 -17.38 -1.69 -19.37
C GLU A 83 -16.44 -0.66 -20.03
N ILE A 84 -15.56 -1.11 -20.95
CA ILE A 84 -14.71 -0.21 -21.72
C ILE A 84 -15.54 0.64 -22.67
N GLU A 85 -16.51 0.04 -23.38
CA GLU A 85 -17.38 0.77 -24.31
C GLU A 85 -18.15 1.86 -23.59
N LYS A 86 -18.80 1.56 -22.47
CA LYS A 86 -19.48 2.55 -21.63
C LYS A 86 -18.54 3.65 -21.15
N MET A 87 -17.30 3.31 -20.73
CA MET A 87 -16.32 4.32 -20.34
C MET A 87 -15.91 5.20 -21.52
N THR A 88 -15.74 4.63 -22.69
CA THR A 88 -15.38 5.37 -23.90
C THR A 88 -16.45 6.39 -24.25
N GLU A 89 -17.74 6.02 -24.21
CA GLU A 89 -18.86 6.91 -24.41
C GLU A 89 -18.92 8.04 -23.38
N ASP A 90 -18.79 7.68 -22.10
CA ASP A 90 -18.83 8.66 -21.01
C ASP A 90 -17.68 9.68 -21.11
N ILE A 91 -16.46 9.22 -21.41
CA ILE A 91 -15.30 10.08 -21.61
C ILE A 91 -15.45 10.94 -22.88
N SER A 92 -16.01 10.39 -23.97
CA SER A 92 -16.31 11.14 -25.18
C SER A 92 -17.26 12.29 -24.90
N LYS A 93 -18.33 12.07 -24.13
CA LYS A 93 -19.24 13.13 -23.66
C LYS A 93 -18.53 14.22 -22.86
N MET A 94 -17.58 13.83 -21.98
CA MET A 94 -16.80 14.78 -21.15
C MET A 94 -15.77 15.57 -21.97
N SER A 95 -15.27 15.01 -23.08
CA SER A 95 -14.24 15.64 -23.92
C SER A 95 -14.77 16.44 -25.10
N GLY A 96 -16.10 16.66 -25.17
CA GLY A 96 -16.72 17.43 -26.24
C GLY A 96 -16.88 16.66 -27.55
N GLY A 97 -17.13 15.34 -27.51
CA GLY A 97 -17.41 14.50 -28.69
C GLY A 97 -16.17 14.07 -29.46
N LYS A 98 -14.97 14.21 -28.91
CA LYS A 98 -13.74 13.72 -29.51
C LYS A 98 -13.70 12.19 -29.55
N GLN A 99 -13.01 11.64 -30.53
CA GLN A 99 -12.77 10.21 -30.61
C GLN A 99 -11.87 9.75 -29.44
N VAL A 100 -12.35 8.85 -28.59
CA VAL A 100 -11.63 8.36 -27.41
C VAL A 100 -11.12 6.95 -27.65
N LYS A 101 -9.85 6.72 -27.33
CA LYS A 101 -9.24 5.39 -27.30
C LYS A 101 -8.74 5.11 -25.88
N ILE A 102 -9.15 3.98 -25.30
CA ILE A 102 -8.70 3.54 -23.99
C ILE A 102 -7.72 2.40 -24.15
N ASP A 103 -6.51 2.60 -23.66
CA ASP A 103 -5.46 1.57 -23.60
C ASP A 103 -5.28 1.13 -22.14
N ILE A 104 -5.14 -0.18 -21.89
CA ILE A 104 -4.97 -0.74 -20.57
C ILE A 104 -3.57 -1.33 -20.47
N VAL A 105 -2.83 -0.91 -19.44
CA VAL A 105 -1.50 -1.43 -19.12
C VAL A 105 -1.56 -2.13 -17.77
N GLU A 106 -1.19 -3.41 -17.76
CA GLU A 106 -1.13 -4.21 -16.55
C GLU A 106 0.11 -3.90 -15.73
N ILE A 107 -0.07 -3.78 -14.41
CA ILE A 107 1.02 -3.66 -13.45
C ILE A 107 1.30 -5.05 -12.88
N LYS A 108 2.45 -5.63 -13.25
CA LYS A 108 2.83 -6.99 -12.83
C LYS A 108 3.05 -7.12 -11.31
N THR A 109 3.59 -6.09 -10.68
CA THR A 109 3.92 -6.07 -9.24
C THR A 109 3.27 -4.87 -8.54
N PRO A 110 1.98 -4.98 -8.18
CA PRO A 110 1.24 -3.89 -7.54
C PRO A 110 1.80 -3.52 -6.16
N GLU A 111 2.52 -4.43 -5.51
CA GLU A 111 3.16 -4.22 -4.21
C GLU A 111 4.36 -3.26 -4.26
N LEU A 112 4.93 -3.03 -5.44
CA LEU A 112 5.99 -2.05 -5.65
C LEU A 112 5.47 -0.67 -6.04
N ASP A 113 4.19 -0.55 -6.42
CA ASP A 113 3.59 0.74 -6.78
C ASP A 113 3.17 1.51 -5.53
N ALA A 114 3.76 2.68 -5.31
CA ALA A 114 3.51 3.48 -4.11
C ALA A 114 2.06 3.94 -3.96
N GLN A 115 1.34 4.18 -5.08
CA GLN A 115 -0.07 4.60 -5.04
C GLN A 115 -0.97 3.46 -4.59
N LEU A 116 -0.74 2.26 -5.13
CA LEU A 116 -1.52 1.07 -4.77
C LEU A 116 -1.27 0.62 -3.33
N VAL A 117 -0.02 0.72 -2.87
CA VAL A 117 0.33 0.45 -1.46
C VAL A 117 -0.37 1.45 -0.54
N ALA A 118 -0.36 2.76 -0.87
CA ALA A 118 -1.04 3.77 -0.07
C ALA A 118 -2.56 3.55 -0.01
N GLU A 119 -3.20 3.22 -1.14
CA GLU A 119 -4.63 2.92 -1.21
C GLU A 119 -4.99 1.65 -0.43
N ASN A 120 -4.15 0.61 -0.50
CA ASN A 120 -4.36 -0.62 0.28
C ASN A 120 -4.29 -0.35 1.80
N VAL A 121 -3.31 0.45 2.26
CA VAL A 121 -3.23 0.85 3.67
C VAL A 121 -4.45 1.68 4.08
N ALA A 122 -4.89 2.61 3.24
CA ALA A 122 -6.09 3.42 3.49
C ALA A 122 -7.35 2.54 3.63
N LEU A 123 -7.58 1.60 2.73
CA LEU A 123 -8.68 0.64 2.79
C LEU A 123 -8.64 -0.25 4.05
N GLN A 124 -7.45 -0.65 4.50
CA GLN A 124 -7.31 -1.41 5.74
C GLN A 124 -7.69 -0.57 6.97
N ILE A 125 -7.33 0.72 7.00
CA ILE A 125 -7.70 1.64 8.07
C ILE A 125 -9.23 1.87 8.08
N GLU A 126 -9.87 2.03 6.93
CA GLU A 126 -11.32 2.14 6.79
C GLU A 126 -12.05 0.90 7.33
N ARG A 127 -11.47 -0.29 7.11
CA ARG A 127 -11.96 -1.56 7.68
C ARG A 127 -11.65 -1.75 9.16
N ARG A 128 -11.24 -0.68 9.85
CA ARG A 128 -10.91 -0.65 11.29
C ARG A 128 -9.76 -1.57 11.69
N ILE A 129 -8.87 -1.91 10.77
CA ILE A 129 -7.62 -2.60 11.10
C ILE A 129 -6.69 -1.60 11.78
N SER A 130 -5.98 -2.01 12.82
CA SER A 130 -4.98 -1.17 13.49
C SER A 130 -3.98 -0.60 12.46
N PHE A 131 -3.86 0.73 12.43
CA PHE A 131 -2.98 1.42 11.48
C PHE A 131 -1.52 0.97 11.59
N ARG A 132 -1.03 0.64 12.80
CA ARG A 132 0.33 0.10 13.01
C ARG A 132 0.51 -1.25 12.33
N ARG A 133 -0.47 -2.14 12.44
CA ARG A 133 -0.45 -3.46 11.79
C ARG A 133 -0.52 -3.32 10.26
N ALA A 134 -1.39 -2.45 9.77
CA ALA A 134 -1.53 -2.18 8.34
C ALA A 134 -0.22 -1.65 7.72
N MET A 135 0.39 -0.63 8.35
CA MET A 135 1.65 -0.05 7.88
C MET A 135 2.82 -1.05 7.95
N LYS A 136 2.99 -1.79 9.06
CA LYS A 136 4.06 -2.79 9.18
C LYS A 136 3.92 -3.90 8.14
N LYS A 137 2.70 -4.41 7.93
CA LYS A 137 2.44 -5.43 6.90
C LYS A 137 2.77 -4.91 5.50
N ALA A 138 2.36 -3.68 5.18
CA ALA A 138 2.65 -3.08 3.88
C ALA A 138 4.15 -2.90 3.66
N VAL A 139 4.90 -2.44 4.68
CA VAL A 139 6.37 -2.30 4.62
C VAL A 139 7.02 -3.65 4.35
N GLN A 140 6.68 -4.67 5.13
CA GLN A 140 7.24 -6.02 4.97
C GLN A 140 6.93 -6.59 3.58
N THR A 141 5.66 -6.53 3.15
CA THR A 141 5.27 -7.04 1.83
C THR A 141 6.06 -6.37 0.71
N THR A 142 6.20 -5.04 0.72
CA THR A 142 6.94 -4.31 -0.32
C THR A 142 8.43 -4.68 -0.31
N MET A 143 9.04 -4.89 0.86
CA MET A 143 10.44 -5.34 0.96
C MET A 143 10.62 -6.77 0.45
N ASP A 144 9.67 -7.67 0.73
CA ASP A 144 9.67 -9.06 0.24
C ASP A 144 9.58 -9.12 -1.29
N PHE A 145 8.90 -8.14 -1.93
CA PHE A 145 8.85 -8.00 -3.39
C PHE A 145 10.09 -7.31 -4.00
N GLY A 146 11.13 -7.06 -3.21
CA GLY A 146 12.43 -6.61 -3.70
C GLY A 146 12.58 -5.08 -3.79
N ALA A 147 11.75 -4.30 -3.12
CA ALA A 147 11.99 -2.86 -3.01
C ALA A 147 13.34 -2.58 -2.31
N ARG A 148 14.06 -1.55 -2.75
CA ARG A 148 15.30 -1.08 -2.08
C ARG A 148 15.01 -0.42 -0.75
N GLY A 149 13.84 0.18 -0.62
CA GLY A 149 13.34 0.76 0.60
C GLY A 149 11.95 1.34 0.47
N ILE A 150 11.25 1.41 1.59
CA ILE A 150 9.91 1.97 1.70
C ILE A 150 9.78 2.86 2.92
N LYS A 151 9.00 3.94 2.77
CA LYS A 151 8.55 4.79 3.87
C LYS A 151 7.07 5.02 3.74
N ILE A 152 6.33 4.73 4.80
CA ILE A 152 4.90 5.02 4.90
C ILE A 152 4.68 5.99 6.06
N ARG A 153 3.85 7.01 5.85
CA ARG A 153 3.44 7.97 6.87
C ARG A 153 1.93 8.08 6.88
N SER A 154 1.32 7.85 8.03
CA SER A 154 -0.10 8.11 8.28
C SER A 154 -0.24 9.33 9.19
N SER A 155 -1.17 10.22 8.88
CA SER A 155 -1.42 11.44 9.65
C SER A 155 -2.92 11.70 9.78
N GLY A 156 -3.34 12.13 10.96
CA GLY A 156 -4.73 12.39 11.30
C GLY A 156 -5.08 11.89 12.70
N ARG A 157 -6.36 11.65 12.96
CA ARG A 157 -6.88 11.08 14.22
C ARG A 157 -6.67 9.56 14.24
N LEU A 158 -5.43 9.12 14.43
CA LEU A 158 -5.03 7.72 14.39
C LEU A 158 -5.69 6.94 15.55
N GLY A 159 -6.44 5.89 15.20
CA GLY A 159 -7.17 5.08 16.17
C GLY A 159 -8.34 5.79 16.86
N GLY A 160 -8.83 6.90 16.32
CA GLY A 160 -9.92 7.70 16.87
C GLY A 160 -9.50 8.68 17.96
N ALA A 161 -8.19 8.90 18.18
CA ALA A 161 -7.69 9.87 19.15
C ALA A 161 -8.19 11.30 18.85
N GLU A 162 -8.49 12.09 19.88
CA GLU A 162 -8.95 13.48 19.71
C GLU A 162 -7.89 14.35 19.07
N ILE A 163 -6.64 14.21 19.52
CA ILE A 163 -5.51 14.97 19.00
C ILE A 163 -4.92 14.23 17.79
N SER A 164 -4.83 14.93 16.68
CA SER A 164 -4.20 14.40 15.48
C SER A 164 -2.70 14.25 15.67
N ARG A 165 -2.17 13.14 15.17
CA ARG A 165 -0.73 12.88 15.17
C ARG A 165 -0.31 12.23 13.87
N ALA A 166 1.00 12.19 13.61
CA ALA A 166 1.59 11.52 12.48
C ALA A 166 2.54 10.43 12.96
N GLU A 167 2.33 9.22 12.46
CA GLU A 167 3.25 8.10 12.66
C GLU A 167 3.81 7.65 11.31
N TRP A 168 5.06 7.19 11.30
CA TRP A 168 5.72 6.72 10.09
C TRP A 168 6.60 5.51 10.37
N TYR A 169 6.70 4.63 9.37
CA TYR A 169 7.61 3.50 9.34
C TYR A 169 8.49 3.61 8.12
N ARG A 170 9.76 3.24 8.26
CA ARG A 170 10.73 3.24 7.18
C ARG A 170 11.60 2.00 7.29
N GLU A 171 11.85 1.37 6.14
CA GLU A 171 12.78 0.27 6.00
C GLU A 171 13.60 0.45 4.73
N GLY A 172 14.88 0.04 4.76
CA GLY A 172 15.80 0.20 3.65
C GLY A 172 16.24 1.63 3.36
N LYS A 173 16.73 1.87 2.14
CA LYS A 173 17.28 3.15 1.68
C LYS A 173 16.29 3.92 0.81
N ILE A 174 16.06 5.20 1.13
CA ILE A 174 15.18 6.08 0.35
C ILE A 174 15.89 7.42 0.17
N PRO A 175 16.77 7.54 -0.81
CA PRO A 175 17.54 8.76 -1.06
C PRO A 175 16.69 9.78 -1.82
N LEU A 176 15.88 10.56 -1.11
CA LEU A 176 14.94 11.52 -1.73
C LEU A 176 15.65 12.62 -2.53
N GLN A 177 16.87 12.99 -2.16
CA GLN A 177 17.65 14.04 -2.83
C GLN A 177 18.39 13.56 -4.09
N THR A 178 18.59 12.24 -4.23
CA THR A 178 19.29 11.67 -5.38
C THR A 178 18.34 11.55 -6.57
N LEU A 179 18.53 12.37 -7.61
CA LEU A 179 17.66 12.41 -8.79
C LEU A 179 17.67 11.11 -9.60
N ARG A 180 18.83 10.46 -9.72
CA ARG A 180 19.00 9.22 -10.51
C ARG A 180 18.18 8.05 -9.95
N GLN A 181 17.93 8.06 -8.64
CA GLN A 181 17.21 6.96 -8.00
C GLN A 181 15.70 7.00 -8.33
N PRO A 182 15.13 5.92 -8.88
CA PRO A 182 13.69 5.84 -9.16
C PRO A 182 12.92 5.71 -7.84
N ILE A 183 12.25 6.79 -7.44
CA ILE A 183 11.38 6.80 -6.27
C ILE A 183 9.96 7.06 -6.73
N ASP A 184 9.06 6.18 -6.33
CA ASP A 184 7.64 6.35 -6.53
C ASP A 184 6.99 6.97 -5.31
N TYR A 185 5.90 7.72 -5.53
CA TYR A 185 5.16 8.41 -4.48
C TYR A 185 3.66 8.19 -4.66
N GLY A 186 3.02 7.75 -3.58
CA GLY A 186 1.59 7.57 -3.52
C GLY A 186 0.96 8.37 -2.38
N PHE A 187 -0.26 8.85 -2.61
CA PHE A 187 -1.08 9.52 -1.62
C PHE A 187 -2.49 8.95 -1.66
N ALA A 188 -3.01 8.58 -0.50
CA ALA A 188 -4.38 8.12 -0.33
C ALA A 188 -4.99 8.72 0.94
N GLU A 189 -6.31 8.88 0.93
CA GLU A 189 -7.09 9.32 2.09
C GLU A 189 -8.00 8.17 2.53
N ALA A 190 -7.94 7.82 3.80
CA ALA A 190 -8.86 6.88 4.44
C ALA A 190 -10.00 7.66 5.09
N MET A 191 -11.24 7.36 4.71
CA MET A 191 -12.44 7.96 5.29
C MET A 191 -12.84 7.17 6.52
N THR A 192 -12.59 7.72 7.70
CA THR A 192 -13.00 7.10 8.97
C THR A 192 -14.16 7.86 9.59
N VAL A 193 -14.85 7.22 10.55
CA VAL A 193 -15.93 7.85 11.32
C VAL A 193 -15.47 9.12 12.03
N TYR A 194 -14.19 9.17 12.42
CA TYR A 194 -13.60 10.31 13.14
C TYR A 194 -12.96 11.38 12.22
N GLY A 195 -13.06 11.21 10.90
CA GLY A 195 -12.50 12.11 9.91
C GLY A 195 -11.52 11.41 8.95
N LYS A 196 -10.88 12.21 8.09
CA LYS A 196 -9.92 11.71 7.11
C LYS A 196 -8.55 11.45 7.73
N ILE A 197 -7.95 10.32 7.37
CA ILE A 197 -6.55 10.00 7.67
C ILE A 197 -5.78 10.00 6.35
N GLY A 198 -4.77 10.86 6.23
CA GLY A 198 -3.91 10.90 5.05
C GLY A 198 -2.78 9.88 5.14
N VAL A 199 -2.64 9.05 4.12
CA VAL A 199 -1.55 8.07 3.98
C VAL A 199 -0.64 8.51 2.84
N LYS A 200 0.66 8.65 3.13
CA LYS A 200 1.71 8.95 2.15
C LYS A 200 2.68 7.80 2.09
N CYS A 201 2.97 7.32 0.89
CA CYS A 201 3.91 6.23 0.66
C CYS A 201 5.03 6.67 -0.30
N TRP A 202 6.25 6.30 0.00
CA TRP A 202 7.42 6.43 -0.85
C TRP A 202 8.05 5.06 -1.02
N VAL A 203 8.19 4.61 -2.25
CA VAL A 203 8.82 3.34 -2.59
C VAL A 203 10.04 3.64 -3.46
N CYS A 204 11.18 3.12 -3.06
CA CYS A 204 12.41 3.18 -3.82
C CYS A 204 12.55 1.86 -4.59
N HIS A 205 12.49 1.94 -5.92
CA HIS A 205 12.70 0.79 -6.77
C HIS A 205 14.17 0.37 -6.79
N PRO A 206 14.49 -0.90 -7.07
CA PRO A 206 15.85 -1.32 -7.38
C PRO A 206 16.37 -0.53 -8.60
N GLU A 207 17.67 -0.34 -8.69
CA GLU A 207 18.30 0.23 -9.88
C GLU A 207 18.12 -0.74 -11.05
N GLU A 208 17.83 -0.23 -12.24
CA GLU A 208 17.80 -1.02 -13.46
C GLU A 208 19.18 -1.66 -13.66
N GLY A 209 19.23 -3.00 -13.65
CA GLY A 209 20.50 -3.77 -13.73
C GLY A 209 21.01 -4.31 -12.37
N ALA A 210 20.35 -4.01 -11.25
CA ALA A 210 20.64 -4.74 -10.02
C ALA A 210 20.14 -6.21 -10.12
N PRO A 211 20.94 -7.20 -9.69
CA PRO A 211 20.51 -8.60 -9.73
C PRO A 211 19.18 -8.75 -8.98
N GLU A 212 18.24 -9.39 -9.64
CA GLU A 212 16.93 -9.70 -9.07
C GLU A 212 17.19 -10.54 -7.81
N ARG A 213 16.82 -10.04 -6.65
CA ARG A 213 16.90 -10.83 -5.42
C ARG A 213 15.99 -12.04 -5.61
N GLU A 214 16.57 -13.22 -5.62
CA GLU A 214 15.82 -14.46 -5.65
C GLU A 214 14.72 -14.38 -4.59
N ARG A 215 13.49 -14.58 -5.03
CA ARG A 215 12.34 -14.60 -4.11
C ARG A 215 12.58 -15.73 -3.14
N PRO A 216 12.57 -15.48 -1.81
CA PRO A 216 12.60 -16.59 -0.88
C PRO A 216 11.44 -17.54 -1.24
N GLU A 217 11.77 -18.77 -1.57
CA GLU A 217 10.79 -19.80 -1.86
C GLU A 217 9.81 -19.85 -0.69
N ARG A 218 8.54 -19.66 -0.97
CA ARG A 218 7.51 -19.83 0.06
C ARG A 218 7.62 -21.26 0.56
N PRO A 219 7.82 -21.47 1.87
CA PRO A 219 7.83 -22.81 2.39
C PRO A 219 6.55 -23.53 1.94
N PRO A 220 6.65 -24.80 1.52
CA PRO A 220 5.51 -25.55 1.02
C PRO A 220 4.39 -25.47 2.08
N ARG A 221 3.18 -25.13 1.64
CA ARG A 221 2.00 -25.14 2.50
C ARG A 221 1.90 -26.55 3.06
N ARG A 222 2.15 -26.71 4.35
CA ARG A 222 1.87 -27.97 5.05
C ARG A 222 0.40 -28.26 4.84
N ASP A 223 0.11 -29.30 4.08
CA ASP A 223 -1.24 -29.77 3.83
C ASP A 223 -1.93 -30.04 5.17
N ARG A 224 -3.07 -29.38 5.34
CA ARG A 224 -3.93 -29.52 6.52
C ARG A 224 -4.60 -30.91 6.61
N GLN A 225 -4.23 -31.86 5.75
CA GLN A 225 -4.88 -33.18 5.68
C GLN A 225 -4.45 -34.16 6.78
N ASP A 226 -3.39 -33.85 7.56
CA ASP A 226 -2.89 -34.80 8.57
C ASP A 226 -3.43 -34.56 10.00
N ARG A 227 -4.52 -33.77 10.14
CA ARG A 227 -5.20 -33.59 11.44
C ARG A 227 -6.41 -34.50 11.65
N GLY A 228 -6.71 -35.42 10.73
CA GLY A 228 -7.94 -36.26 10.74
C GLY A 228 -7.84 -37.59 11.43
N ASN A 229 -6.67 -38.07 11.89
CA ASN A 229 -6.56 -39.48 12.35
C ASN A 229 -5.78 -39.68 13.66
N ARG A 230 -5.94 -38.77 14.63
CA ARG A 230 -5.62 -39.09 16.02
C ARG A 230 -6.92 -39.35 16.78
N ARG A 231 -7.54 -40.49 16.53
CA ARG A 231 -8.46 -41.12 17.50
C ARG A 231 -7.62 -41.49 18.73
N GLY A 232 -7.84 -40.77 19.83
CA GLY A 232 -7.30 -41.12 21.14
C GLY A 232 -7.87 -42.45 21.58
N PRO A 233 -7.08 -43.28 22.32
CA PRO A 233 -7.60 -44.48 22.95
C PRO A 233 -8.65 -44.14 23.99
N GLY A 234 -9.71 -44.96 24.04
CA GLY A 234 -10.86 -44.80 24.91
C GLY A 234 -10.53 -44.88 26.41
N PRO A 235 -11.49 -44.49 27.27
CA PRO A 235 -11.29 -44.43 28.72
C PRO A 235 -11.28 -45.81 29.34
N GLY A 236 -10.13 -46.27 29.80
CA GLY A 236 -10.01 -47.54 30.49
C GLY A 236 -8.68 -47.66 31.23
N GLN A 237 -8.77 -47.66 32.55
CA GLN A 237 -7.77 -48.05 33.56
C GLN A 237 -6.66 -47.03 33.86
N ALA A 238 -6.85 -46.35 35.00
CA ALA A 238 -5.82 -45.64 35.73
C ALA A 238 -4.87 -46.65 36.46
N PRO A 239 -3.56 -46.51 36.32
CA PRO A 239 -2.63 -47.12 37.27
C PRO A 239 -2.44 -46.18 38.47
N SER A 240 -2.47 -46.80 39.65
CA SER A 240 -2.29 -46.22 40.97
C SER A 240 -0.94 -45.46 41.09
N ALA A 241 -1.00 -44.28 41.71
CA ALA A 241 0.14 -43.42 42.01
C ALA A 241 0.97 -44.04 43.15
N PRO A 242 2.32 -43.97 43.09
CA PRO A 242 3.17 -44.17 44.25
C PRO A 242 3.17 -42.93 45.15
N THR A 243 3.08 -43.16 46.45
CA THR A 243 3.23 -42.21 47.56
C THR A 243 4.57 -41.50 47.54
N PRO A 244 4.64 -40.18 47.72
CA PRO A 244 5.90 -39.47 47.92
C PRO A 244 6.38 -39.62 49.35
N ASP A 245 7.61 -40.05 49.47
CA ASP A 245 8.40 -40.07 50.73
C ASP A 245 8.75 -38.66 51.15
N ALA A 246 8.69 -38.39 52.46
CA ALA A 246 8.84 -37.09 53.08
C ALA A 246 10.31 -36.64 53.07
N ALA A 247 10.59 -35.46 52.58
CA ALA A 247 11.83 -34.74 52.81
C ALA A 247 11.59 -33.62 53.85
N PRO A 248 12.56 -33.33 54.74
CA PRO A 248 12.39 -32.43 55.90
C PRO A 248 12.39 -30.94 55.48
N PRO A 249 11.84 -30.05 56.34
CA PRO A 249 11.72 -28.65 56.02
C PRO A 249 13.05 -27.92 56.15
N GLU A 250 13.43 -27.14 55.14
CA GLU A 250 14.53 -26.18 55.20
C GLU A 250 14.11 -24.94 56.00
N GLU A 251 14.98 -24.57 56.92
CA GLU A 251 14.96 -23.50 57.89
C GLU A 251 15.07 -22.15 57.16
N ILE A 252 14.06 -21.30 57.29
CA ILE A 252 14.05 -19.94 56.73
C ILE A 252 14.87 -19.04 57.64
N ALA A 253 16.06 -18.62 57.21
CA ALA A 253 16.88 -17.63 57.87
C ALA A 253 16.19 -16.23 57.84
N ALA A 254 16.10 -15.61 59.04
CA ALA A 254 15.53 -14.27 59.20
C ALA A 254 16.45 -13.18 58.61
N PRO A 255 15.92 -12.09 58.09
CA PRO A 255 16.74 -10.95 57.63
C PRO A 255 17.27 -10.13 58.81
N GLU A 256 18.54 -9.74 58.69
CA GLU A 256 19.23 -8.83 59.63
C GLU A 256 18.68 -7.44 59.61
N PRO A 257 18.71 -6.70 60.74
CA PRO A 257 18.21 -5.33 60.82
C PRO A 257 19.21 -4.33 60.27
N ILE A 258 18.69 -3.38 59.44
CA ILE A 258 19.43 -2.24 58.91
C ILE A 258 19.67 -1.21 60.03
N GLU A 259 20.92 -0.91 60.35
CA GLU A 259 21.30 0.20 61.22
C GLU A 259 21.08 1.57 60.53
N PRO A 260 20.62 2.60 61.27
CA PRO A 260 20.51 3.95 60.74
C PRO A 260 21.86 4.68 60.80
N ALA A 261 22.36 5.16 59.68
CA ALA A 261 23.51 6.05 59.61
C ALA A 261 23.13 7.44 60.15
N ALA A 262 23.88 7.90 61.13
CA ALA A 262 23.79 9.22 61.74
C ALA A 262 24.60 10.26 60.91
N VAL A 263 24.07 11.53 60.96
CA VAL A 263 24.62 12.84 60.62
C VAL A 263 24.59 13.21 59.15
#